data_65217f1148e2d65cd4699ac1ebd1336b
#
_entry.id   65217f1148e2d65cd4699ac1ebd1336b
#
_cell.length_a   1.000
_cell.length_b   1.000
_cell.length_c   1.000
_cell.angle_alpha   90.00
_cell.angle_beta   90.00
_cell.angle_gamma   90.00
#
_symmetry.space_group_name_H-M   'P 1'
#
loop_
_entity.id
_entity.type
_entity.pdbx_description
1 polymer ?
#
loop_
_entity_poly.entity_id
_entity_poly.type
_entity_poly.pdbx_seq_one_letter_code
_entity_poly.pdbx_strand_id
1 'polypeptide(L)'
;VTATLQVTGIETNKLILKVRQKQKGTNQYEKLANKGEYFYVNEYGAQLWVNLTDYLDTGLFLDHRLTRKMLGEMAKGKDFLNLFAYTGSATVHAALGGAKSTTTVDMSNTYLNWAEQNLILNDIEGKQHKLIQADCLQWLEKCDRQFDLIFVDPPTFSNSKRMEDSWDVQRDHIKLMCNLKRILRPNGTIVFSNNKRGFKMDFEALDELGLSAVEISAKTLPLDFERNKQIHNCWIVTMKA
;
A
#
# COMPACT_ATOMS: atom_id res chain seq x y z
N VAL A 1 12.31 26.50 5.40
CA VAL A 1 13.20 26.51 4.23
C VAL A 1 14.65 26.71 4.67
N THR A 2 15.02 27.85 5.24
CA THR A 2 16.43 28.18 5.59
C THR A 2 17.08 27.12 6.50
N ALA A 3 16.42 26.75 7.59
CA ALA A 3 16.91 25.71 8.52
C ALA A 3 17.09 24.34 7.82
N THR A 4 16.18 23.98 6.93
CA THR A 4 16.27 22.71 6.16
C THR A 4 17.52 22.71 5.29
N LEU A 5 17.75 23.80 4.53
CA LEU A 5 18.92 23.95 3.66
C LEU A 5 20.23 23.90 4.46
N GLN A 6 20.26 24.58 5.63
CA GLN A 6 21.44 24.56 6.51
C GLN A 6 21.77 23.17 7.07
N VAL A 7 20.75 22.42 7.48
CA VAL A 7 20.94 21.09 8.10
C VAL A 7 21.26 20.02 7.05
N THR A 8 20.61 20.07 5.89
CA THR A 8 20.74 19.02 4.86
C THR A 8 21.86 19.33 3.85
N GLY A 9 22.28 20.58 3.70
CA GLY A 9 23.25 20.99 2.70
C GLY A 9 22.79 20.90 1.25
N ILE A 10 21.48 20.64 1.02
CA ILE A 10 20.94 20.55 -0.34
C ILE A 10 20.82 21.92 -0.98
N GLU A 11 20.93 21.98 -2.30
CA GLU A 11 20.72 23.20 -3.08
C GLU A 11 19.25 23.64 -3.05
N THR A 12 18.99 24.94 -3.07
CA THR A 12 17.64 25.52 -2.98
C THR A 12 16.72 25.01 -4.09
N ASN A 13 17.24 24.77 -5.30
CA ASN A 13 16.49 24.26 -6.45
C ASN A 13 16.07 22.79 -6.28
N LYS A 14 16.69 22.05 -5.35
CA LYS A 14 16.33 20.67 -5.01
C LYS A 14 15.31 20.59 -3.87
N LEU A 15 14.96 21.70 -3.25
CA LEU A 15 13.96 21.77 -2.20
C LEU A 15 12.59 22.10 -2.79
N ILE A 16 11.65 21.15 -2.70
CA ILE A 16 10.27 21.33 -3.14
C ILE A 16 9.37 21.49 -1.91
N LEU A 17 8.75 22.66 -1.80
CA LEU A 17 7.81 22.95 -0.71
C LEU A 17 6.38 22.64 -1.14
N LYS A 18 5.72 21.73 -0.40
CA LYS A 18 4.29 21.43 -0.58
C LYS A 18 3.53 21.82 0.68
N VAL A 19 2.46 22.58 0.50
CA VAL A 19 1.56 22.95 1.60
C VAL A 19 0.32 22.08 1.53
N ARG A 20 0.15 21.20 2.50
CA ARG A 20 -1.07 20.41 2.65
C ARG A 20 -2.18 21.28 3.21
N GLN A 21 -3.15 21.63 2.39
CA GLN A 21 -4.38 22.28 2.86
C GLN A 21 -5.42 21.23 3.20
N LYS A 22 -6.36 21.58 4.13
CA LYS A 22 -7.49 20.71 4.46
C LYS A 22 -8.39 20.59 3.24
N GLN A 23 -8.30 19.48 2.54
CA GLN A 23 -9.05 19.26 1.31
C GLN A 23 -10.45 18.71 1.66
N LYS A 24 -11.47 19.18 0.94
CA LYS A 24 -12.82 18.63 0.98
C LYS A 24 -13.03 17.76 -0.26
N GLY A 25 -13.37 16.49 -0.07
CA GLY A 25 -13.72 15.57 -1.16
C GLY A 25 -12.52 14.83 -1.79
N THR A 26 -12.61 14.54 -3.09
CA THR A 26 -11.67 13.70 -3.87
C THR A 26 -10.39 14.43 -4.31
N ASN A 27 -10.18 15.67 -3.91
CA ASN A 27 -9.10 16.54 -4.40
C ASN A 27 -7.69 16.07 -3.99
N GLN A 28 -7.54 15.11 -3.08
CA GLN A 28 -6.23 14.57 -2.71
C GLN A 28 -5.51 13.84 -3.86
N TYR A 29 -6.24 13.48 -4.93
CA TYR A 29 -5.73 12.79 -6.12
C TYR A 29 -5.57 13.73 -7.32
N GLU A 30 -5.86 15.02 -7.18
CA GLU A 30 -5.72 15.98 -8.27
C GLU A 30 -4.24 16.33 -8.51
N LYS A 31 -3.89 16.50 -9.78
CA LYS A 31 -2.59 17.03 -10.17
C LYS A 31 -2.46 18.48 -9.73
N LEU A 32 -1.37 18.81 -9.04
CA LEU A 32 -1.01 20.18 -8.63
C LEU A 32 -0.33 20.95 -9.77
N ALA A 33 0.38 20.22 -10.64
CA ALA A 33 1.09 20.73 -11.80
C ALA A 33 1.15 19.66 -12.90
N ASN A 34 1.72 19.99 -14.03
CA ASN A 34 1.95 19.08 -15.15
C ASN A 34 3.36 19.23 -15.72
N LYS A 35 4.37 19.21 -14.85
CA LYS A 35 5.78 19.33 -15.24
C LYS A 35 6.34 18.03 -15.81
N GLY A 36 5.79 16.88 -15.38
CA GLY A 36 6.26 15.58 -15.82
C GLY A 36 7.64 15.19 -15.28
N GLU A 37 8.10 15.83 -14.20
CA GLU A 37 9.42 15.60 -13.62
C GLU A 37 9.38 14.37 -12.70
N TYR A 38 9.83 13.25 -13.21
CA TYR A 38 10.00 12.02 -12.43
C TYR A 38 11.49 11.74 -12.23
N PHE A 39 11.83 11.22 -11.05
CA PHE A 39 13.13 10.62 -10.77
C PHE A 39 12.91 9.36 -9.92
N TYR A 40 13.89 8.48 -9.86
CA TYR A 40 13.76 7.28 -9.05
C TYR A 40 14.59 7.38 -7.77
N VAL A 41 14.11 6.70 -6.75
CA VAL A 41 14.82 6.50 -5.48
C VAL A 41 15.06 5.01 -5.26
N ASN A 42 16.13 4.69 -4.53
CA ASN A 42 16.44 3.31 -4.16
C ASN A 42 15.90 3.02 -2.76
N GLU A 43 15.19 1.91 -2.62
CA GLU A 43 14.69 1.42 -1.36
C GLU A 43 14.93 -0.09 -1.24
N TYR A 44 15.89 -0.51 -0.42
CA TYR A 44 16.24 -1.94 -0.20
C TYR A 44 16.43 -2.75 -1.50
N GLY A 45 17.07 -2.15 -2.50
CA GLY A 45 17.31 -2.77 -3.81
C GLY A 45 16.22 -2.57 -4.84
N ALA A 46 15.05 -2.07 -4.47
CA ALA A 46 14.02 -1.65 -5.41
C ALA A 46 14.28 -0.22 -5.89
N GLN A 47 14.06 0.05 -7.16
CA GLN A 47 14.02 1.38 -7.75
C GLN A 47 12.57 1.82 -7.90
N LEU A 48 12.22 2.99 -7.39
CA LEU A 48 10.83 3.46 -7.37
C LEU A 48 10.75 4.88 -7.90
N TRP A 49 9.93 5.10 -8.92
CA TRP A 49 9.65 6.40 -9.47
C TRP A 49 8.93 7.28 -8.44
N VAL A 50 9.37 8.52 -8.29
CA VAL A 50 8.73 9.54 -7.47
C VAL A 50 8.54 10.82 -8.26
N ASN A 51 7.50 11.58 -7.93
CA ASN A 51 7.20 12.88 -8.51
C ASN A 51 6.93 13.88 -7.39
N LEU A 52 7.80 14.86 -7.25
CA LEU A 52 7.71 15.87 -6.19
C LEU A 52 6.92 17.12 -6.61
N THR A 53 6.59 17.28 -7.89
CA THR A 53 6.01 18.52 -8.43
C THR A 53 4.52 18.41 -8.72
N ASP A 54 4.07 17.29 -9.32
CA ASP A 54 2.76 17.22 -9.96
C ASP A 54 1.65 16.70 -9.04
N TYR A 55 2.01 15.94 -8.01
CA TYR A 55 1.06 15.31 -7.10
C TYR A 55 1.31 15.71 -5.65
N LEU A 56 0.27 15.76 -4.84
CA LEU A 56 0.42 16.02 -3.41
C LEU A 56 1.20 14.88 -2.74
N ASP A 57 0.82 13.65 -3.01
CA ASP A 57 1.54 12.45 -2.58
C ASP A 57 2.58 12.09 -3.66
N THR A 58 3.79 11.78 -3.22
CA THR A 58 4.98 11.74 -4.09
C THR A 58 5.14 10.44 -4.89
N GLY A 59 4.21 9.51 -4.77
CA GLY A 59 4.30 8.17 -5.35
C GLY A 59 4.85 7.12 -4.39
N LEU A 60 5.30 7.51 -3.19
CA LEU A 60 5.88 6.59 -2.21
C LEU A 60 5.55 7.04 -0.78
N PHE A 61 4.94 6.16 0.00
CA PHE A 61 4.71 6.35 1.44
C PHE A 61 5.90 5.82 2.23
N LEU A 62 6.71 6.73 2.77
CA LEU A 62 7.99 6.39 3.42
C LEU A 62 7.84 5.61 4.72
N ASP A 63 6.74 5.79 5.43
CA ASP A 63 6.43 5.06 6.66
C ASP A 63 6.22 3.55 6.43
N HIS A 64 5.85 3.14 5.22
CA HIS A 64 5.67 1.74 4.84
C HIS A 64 6.94 1.03 4.32
N ARG A 65 8.11 1.69 4.32
CA ARG A 65 9.31 1.07 3.73
C ARG A 65 9.76 -0.23 4.42
N LEU A 66 9.59 -0.33 5.76
CA LEU A 66 9.88 -1.59 6.46
C LEU A 66 8.82 -2.67 6.18
N THR A 67 7.56 -2.28 6.02
CA THR A 67 6.48 -3.19 5.58
C THR A 67 6.79 -3.74 4.21
N ARG A 68 7.20 -2.91 3.24
CA ARG A 68 7.57 -3.35 1.90
C ARG A 68 8.77 -4.28 1.89
N LYS A 69 9.82 -3.97 2.68
CA LYS A 69 10.97 -4.87 2.86
C LYS A 69 10.52 -6.24 3.37
N MET A 70 9.71 -6.27 4.42
CA MET A 70 9.16 -7.51 4.99
C MET A 70 8.34 -8.30 3.96
N LEU A 71 7.50 -7.63 3.18
CA LEU A 71 6.73 -8.27 2.10
C LEU A 71 7.65 -8.93 1.07
N GLY A 72 8.73 -8.26 0.67
CA GLY A 72 9.75 -8.85 -0.20
C GLY A 72 10.37 -10.11 0.39
N GLU A 73 10.77 -10.08 1.67
CA GLU A 73 11.34 -11.23 2.37
C GLU A 73 10.36 -12.40 2.49
N MET A 74 9.04 -12.12 2.59
CA MET A 74 7.98 -13.14 2.70
C MET A 74 7.54 -13.72 1.35
N ALA A 75 7.84 -13.06 0.22
CA ALA A 75 7.18 -13.32 -1.06
C ALA A 75 7.74 -14.51 -1.85
N LYS A 76 8.93 -15.03 -1.51
CA LYS A 76 9.62 -16.06 -2.30
C LYS A 76 8.73 -17.27 -2.58
N GLY A 77 8.51 -17.55 -3.88
CA GLY A 77 7.73 -18.68 -4.36
C GLY A 77 6.22 -18.56 -4.17
N LYS A 78 5.72 -17.43 -3.68
CA LYS A 78 4.30 -17.21 -3.35
C LYS A 78 3.55 -16.50 -4.46
N ASP A 79 2.25 -16.78 -4.55
CA ASP A 79 1.30 -15.97 -5.30
C ASP A 79 0.89 -14.78 -4.41
N PHE A 80 1.30 -13.58 -4.81
CA PHE A 80 1.13 -12.34 -4.04
C PHE A 80 -0.03 -11.49 -4.57
N LEU A 81 -0.85 -10.96 -3.66
CA LEU A 81 -1.91 -9.99 -3.96
C LEU A 81 -1.64 -8.68 -3.24
N ASN A 82 -1.74 -7.58 -3.98
CA ASN A 82 -1.67 -6.21 -3.46
C ASN A 82 -2.97 -5.48 -3.77
N LEU A 83 -3.76 -5.16 -2.74
CA LEU A 83 -5.01 -4.40 -2.83
C LEU A 83 -4.82 -2.97 -2.35
N PHE A 84 -5.52 -2.01 -2.98
CA PHE A 84 -5.33 -0.57 -2.79
C PHE A 84 -3.86 -0.20 -3.06
N ALA A 85 -3.37 -0.71 -4.19
CA ALA A 85 -1.95 -0.86 -4.44
C ALA A 85 -1.20 0.44 -4.73
N TYR A 86 -1.93 1.55 -4.98
CA TYR A 86 -1.33 2.83 -5.30
C TYR A 86 -0.33 2.68 -6.47
N THR A 87 0.90 3.12 -6.32
CA THR A 87 1.96 3.03 -7.34
C THR A 87 2.64 1.65 -7.40
N GLY A 88 2.09 0.63 -6.75
CA GLY A 88 2.60 -0.74 -6.80
C GLY A 88 3.95 -0.97 -6.12
N SER A 89 4.42 -0.06 -5.27
CA SER A 89 5.73 -0.19 -4.61
C SER A 89 5.86 -1.50 -3.80
N ALA A 90 4.80 -1.95 -3.12
CA ALA A 90 4.81 -3.25 -2.43
C ALA A 90 4.87 -4.44 -3.42
N THR A 91 4.28 -4.31 -4.59
CA THR A 91 4.36 -5.31 -5.67
C THR A 91 5.78 -5.47 -6.18
N VAL A 92 6.50 -4.34 -6.38
CA VAL A 92 7.91 -4.36 -6.80
C VAL A 92 8.75 -5.13 -5.78
N HIS A 93 8.62 -4.81 -4.49
CA HIS A 93 9.35 -5.53 -3.44
C HIS A 93 9.03 -7.03 -3.40
N ALA A 94 7.75 -7.40 -3.55
CA ALA A 94 7.35 -8.80 -3.59
C ALA A 94 7.93 -9.53 -4.82
N ALA A 95 7.90 -8.91 -5.98
CA ALA A 95 8.46 -9.49 -7.20
C ALA A 95 9.98 -9.67 -7.11
N LEU A 96 10.72 -8.64 -6.66
CA LEU A 96 12.17 -8.72 -6.41
C LEU A 96 12.51 -9.75 -5.31
N GLY A 97 11.63 -9.94 -4.34
CA GLY A 97 11.73 -10.99 -3.32
C GLY A 97 11.46 -12.40 -3.84
N GLY A 98 11.18 -12.56 -5.12
CA GLY A 98 10.98 -13.85 -5.78
C GLY A 98 9.55 -14.38 -5.69
N ALA A 99 8.54 -13.52 -5.65
CA ALA A 99 7.14 -13.94 -5.80
C ALA A 99 6.95 -14.75 -7.08
N LYS A 100 6.21 -15.86 -7.01
CA LYS A 100 5.86 -16.68 -8.17
C LYS A 100 4.95 -15.92 -9.13
N SER A 101 4.01 -15.17 -8.60
CA SER A 101 3.16 -14.26 -9.35
C SER A 101 2.76 -13.07 -8.48
N THR A 102 2.43 -11.93 -9.12
CA THR A 102 1.84 -10.80 -8.43
C THR A 102 0.53 -10.40 -9.10
N THR A 103 -0.45 -10.01 -8.29
CA THR A 103 -1.70 -9.41 -8.74
C THR A 103 -1.87 -8.10 -7.99
N THR A 104 -1.94 -7.01 -8.71
CA THR A 104 -1.98 -5.64 -8.20
C THR A 104 -3.29 -5.00 -8.60
N VAL A 105 -4.10 -4.61 -7.64
CA VAL A 105 -5.43 -4.06 -7.88
C VAL A 105 -5.52 -2.66 -7.30
N ASP A 106 -5.93 -1.71 -8.12
CA ASP A 106 -6.23 -0.33 -7.73
C ASP A 106 -7.33 0.25 -8.62
N MET A 107 -8.10 1.19 -8.09
CA MET A 107 -9.15 1.87 -8.84
C MET A 107 -8.59 2.88 -9.84
N SER A 108 -7.42 3.44 -9.57
CA SER A 108 -6.80 4.53 -10.33
C SER A 108 -5.94 4.02 -11.47
N ASN A 109 -6.38 4.25 -12.70
CA ASN A 109 -5.55 3.94 -13.87
C ASN A 109 -4.21 4.71 -13.85
N THR A 110 -4.20 5.95 -13.35
CA THR A 110 -2.97 6.76 -13.22
C THR A 110 -1.95 6.06 -12.32
N TYR A 111 -2.38 5.51 -11.19
CA TYR A 111 -1.49 4.81 -10.27
C TYR A 111 -1.07 3.44 -10.79
N LEU A 112 -1.92 2.75 -11.52
CA LEU A 112 -1.54 1.49 -12.17
C LEU A 112 -0.54 1.70 -13.30
N ASN A 113 -0.67 2.76 -14.09
CA ASN A 113 0.36 3.13 -15.07
C ASN A 113 1.70 3.45 -14.38
N TRP A 114 1.66 4.08 -13.21
CA TRP A 114 2.87 4.31 -12.42
C TRP A 114 3.43 3.01 -11.84
N ALA A 115 2.57 2.10 -11.40
CA ALA A 115 2.97 0.76 -10.96
C ALA A 115 3.65 -0.03 -12.10
N GLU A 116 3.12 0.05 -13.31
CA GLU A 116 3.75 -0.54 -14.50
C GLU A 116 5.14 0.03 -14.74
N GLN A 117 5.29 1.36 -14.68
CA GLN A 117 6.61 2.00 -14.81
C GLN A 117 7.58 1.59 -13.70
N ASN A 118 7.09 1.38 -12.47
CA ASN A 118 7.90 0.85 -11.38
C ASN A 118 8.34 -0.60 -11.62
N LEU A 119 7.49 -1.44 -12.20
CA LEU A 119 7.85 -2.81 -12.59
C LEU A 119 8.91 -2.81 -13.70
N ILE A 120 8.70 -2.03 -14.75
CA ILE A 120 9.65 -1.88 -15.87
C ILE A 120 11.02 -1.38 -15.37
N LEU A 121 11.05 -0.39 -14.47
CA LEU A 121 12.28 0.17 -13.91
C LEU A 121 13.14 -0.88 -13.17
N ASN A 122 12.51 -1.95 -12.69
CA ASN A 122 13.17 -3.04 -11.97
C ASN A 122 13.30 -4.33 -12.81
N ASP A 123 13.15 -4.25 -14.13
CA ASP A 123 13.22 -5.40 -15.06
C ASP A 123 12.23 -6.54 -14.69
N ILE A 124 11.08 -6.17 -14.09
CA ILE A 124 10.04 -7.13 -13.70
C ILE A 124 9.04 -7.23 -14.85
N GLU A 125 9.16 -8.29 -15.62
CA GLU A 125 8.36 -8.55 -16.80
C GLU A 125 7.61 -9.90 -16.70
N GLY A 126 6.61 -10.07 -17.58
CA GLY A 126 5.93 -11.35 -17.77
C GLY A 126 4.49 -11.36 -17.33
N LYS A 127 3.72 -12.31 -17.89
CA LYS A 127 2.27 -12.45 -17.71
C LYS A 127 1.86 -12.84 -16.28
N GLN A 128 2.82 -13.27 -15.44
CA GLN A 128 2.59 -13.59 -14.04
C GLN A 128 2.42 -12.32 -13.17
N HIS A 129 2.84 -11.15 -13.64
CA HIS A 129 2.67 -9.86 -12.95
C HIS A 129 1.48 -9.11 -13.55
N LYS A 130 0.34 -9.12 -12.85
CA LYS A 130 -0.91 -8.56 -13.35
C LYS A 130 -1.25 -7.24 -12.67
N LEU A 131 -1.61 -6.23 -13.47
CA LEU A 131 -2.19 -4.97 -13.03
C LEU A 131 -3.67 -4.97 -13.39
N ILE A 132 -4.55 -4.69 -12.44
CA ILE A 132 -6.01 -4.76 -12.61
C ILE A 132 -6.62 -3.47 -12.12
N GLN A 133 -7.24 -2.73 -13.06
CA GLN A 133 -8.04 -1.55 -12.70
C GLN A 133 -9.42 -1.99 -12.25
N ALA A 134 -9.67 -1.90 -10.95
CA ALA A 134 -10.99 -2.22 -10.38
C ALA A 134 -11.17 -1.54 -9.01
N ASP A 135 -12.43 -1.40 -8.60
CA ASP A 135 -12.73 -1.23 -7.18
C ASP A 135 -12.29 -2.47 -6.42
N CYS A 136 -11.39 -2.30 -5.45
CA CYS A 136 -10.76 -3.40 -4.72
C CYS A 136 -11.78 -4.27 -3.97
N LEU A 137 -12.82 -3.67 -3.41
CA LEU A 137 -13.85 -4.39 -2.65
C LEU A 137 -14.72 -5.24 -3.57
N GLN A 138 -15.21 -4.65 -4.68
CA GLN A 138 -16.01 -5.37 -5.69
C GLN A 138 -15.18 -6.45 -6.39
N TRP A 139 -13.92 -6.17 -6.68
CA TRP A 139 -13.02 -7.16 -7.27
C TRP A 139 -12.81 -8.34 -6.32
N LEU A 140 -12.58 -8.04 -5.04
CA LEU A 140 -12.38 -9.05 -4.01
C LEU A 140 -13.60 -9.96 -3.86
N GLU A 141 -14.81 -9.42 -3.90
CA GLU A 141 -16.06 -10.21 -3.83
C GLU A 141 -16.21 -11.21 -4.99
N LYS A 142 -15.70 -10.86 -6.17
CA LYS A 142 -15.79 -11.67 -7.40
C LYS A 142 -14.56 -12.55 -7.65
N CYS A 143 -13.50 -12.38 -6.88
CA CYS A 143 -12.24 -13.10 -7.07
C CYS A 143 -12.40 -14.59 -6.71
N ASP A 144 -12.07 -15.46 -7.63
CA ASP A 144 -12.07 -16.94 -7.47
C ASP A 144 -10.67 -17.54 -7.28
N ARG A 145 -9.62 -16.69 -7.43
CA ARG A 145 -8.23 -17.12 -7.22
C ARG A 145 -7.87 -17.10 -5.75
N GLN A 146 -6.88 -17.93 -5.39
CA GLN A 146 -6.31 -17.96 -4.04
C GLN A 146 -4.86 -17.48 -4.05
N PHE A 147 -4.42 -16.91 -2.93
CA PHE A 147 -3.11 -16.31 -2.74
C PHE A 147 -2.45 -16.80 -1.46
N ASP A 148 -1.10 -16.83 -1.48
CA ASP A 148 -0.28 -17.23 -0.33
C ASP A 148 0.06 -16.04 0.56
N LEU A 149 0.19 -14.85 -0.04
CA LEU A 149 0.53 -13.60 0.64
C LEU A 149 -0.34 -12.48 0.09
N ILE A 150 -1.06 -11.82 0.98
CA ILE A 150 -1.94 -10.69 0.63
C ILE A 150 -1.50 -9.46 1.41
N PHE A 151 -1.22 -8.37 0.72
CA PHE A 151 -1.06 -7.05 1.32
C PHE A 151 -2.30 -6.21 1.02
N VAL A 152 -2.85 -5.60 2.07
CA VAL A 152 -4.05 -4.77 1.95
C VAL A 152 -3.91 -3.56 2.86
N ASP A 153 -3.90 -2.36 2.25
CA ASP A 153 -3.76 -1.07 2.92
C ASP A 153 -4.89 -0.11 2.47
N PRO A 154 -6.13 -0.35 2.94
CA PRO A 154 -7.27 0.44 2.51
C PRO A 154 -7.21 1.86 3.05
N PRO A 155 -7.82 2.84 2.35
CA PRO A 155 -7.95 4.18 2.86
C PRO A 155 -8.75 4.19 4.18
N THR A 156 -8.47 5.16 5.05
CA THR A 156 -9.24 5.33 6.29
C THR A 156 -10.72 5.52 6.03
N PHE A 157 -11.04 6.29 4.99
CA PHE A 157 -12.40 6.60 4.57
C PHE A 157 -12.44 6.83 3.06
N SER A 158 -13.50 6.36 2.40
CA SER A 158 -13.74 6.64 0.99
C SER A 158 -15.24 6.86 0.72
N ASN A 159 -15.53 7.94 -0.01
CA ASN A 159 -16.85 8.28 -0.57
C ASN A 159 -16.75 8.37 -2.10
N SER A 160 -16.05 7.47 -2.73
CA SER A 160 -15.94 7.49 -4.18
C SER A 160 -17.33 7.36 -4.81
N LYS A 161 -17.68 8.24 -5.77
CA LYS A 161 -18.90 8.12 -6.59
C LYS A 161 -18.97 6.82 -7.41
N ARG A 162 -17.89 6.06 -7.43
CA ARG A 162 -17.76 4.74 -8.09
C ARG A 162 -18.01 3.57 -7.15
N MET A 163 -18.12 3.83 -5.83
CA MET A 163 -18.51 2.86 -4.82
C MET A 163 -20.00 2.99 -4.55
N GLU A 164 -20.72 1.88 -4.45
CA GLU A 164 -22.14 1.86 -4.09
C GLU A 164 -22.38 2.35 -2.67
N ASP A 165 -21.43 2.06 -1.75
CA ASP A 165 -21.46 2.45 -0.34
C ASP A 165 -20.19 3.19 0.09
N SER A 166 -20.31 4.00 1.16
CA SER A 166 -19.15 4.61 1.80
C SER A 166 -18.33 3.57 2.55
N TRP A 167 -17.00 3.65 2.43
CA TRP A 167 -16.06 2.84 3.17
C TRP A 167 -15.55 3.58 4.42
N ASP A 168 -15.53 2.91 5.58
CA ASP A 168 -14.76 3.30 6.78
C ASP A 168 -14.01 2.09 7.32
N VAL A 169 -12.70 2.17 7.44
CA VAL A 169 -11.85 1.03 7.81
C VAL A 169 -12.19 0.48 9.19
N GLN A 170 -12.61 1.32 10.15
CA GLN A 170 -13.01 0.85 11.49
C GLN A 170 -14.32 0.06 11.44
N ARG A 171 -15.28 0.51 10.65
CA ARG A 171 -16.58 -0.13 10.52
C ARG A 171 -16.50 -1.42 9.71
N ASP A 172 -15.74 -1.39 8.62
CA ASP A 172 -15.86 -2.37 7.53
C ASP A 172 -14.72 -3.40 7.48
N HIS A 173 -13.70 -3.29 8.39
CA HIS A 173 -12.54 -4.19 8.33
C HIS A 173 -12.88 -5.67 8.51
N ILE A 174 -13.91 -6.02 9.28
CA ILE A 174 -14.31 -7.43 9.46
C ILE A 174 -14.94 -7.98 8.18
N LYS A 175 -15.79 -7.20 7.48
CA LYS A 175 -16.31 -7.60 6.15
C LYS A 175 -15.15 -7.81 5.16
N LEU A 176 -14.14 -6.94 5.19
CA LEU A 176 -12.94 -7.10 4.39
C LEU A 176 -12.19 -8.39 4.74
N MET A 177 -11.98 -8.68 6.03
CA MET A 177 -11.30 -9.90 6.49
C MET A 177 -12.04 -11.18 6.08
N CYS A 178 -13.37 -11.17 6.13
CA CYS A 178 -14.20 -12.28 5.66
C CYS A 178 -13.93 -12.60 4.17
N ASN A 179 -13.92 -11.58 3.32
CA ASN A 179 -13.63 -11.72 1.90
C ASN A 179 -12.17 -12.15 1.63
N LEU A 180 -11.22 -11.60 2.37
CA LEU A 180 -9.79 -11.96 2.25
C LEU A 180 -9.55 -13.42 2.66
N LYS A 181 -10.21 -13.90 3.73
CA LYS A 181 -10.14 -15.30 4.15
C LYS A 181 -10.53 -16.26 3.03
N ARG A 182 -11.59 -15.95 2.27
CA ARG A 182 -12.08 -16.79 1.18
C ARG A 182 -11.05 -17.04 0.09
N ILE A 183 -10.18 -16.05 -0.16
CA ILE A 183 -9.13 -16.12 -1.18
C ILE A 183 -7.73 -16.37 -0.62
N LEU A 184 -7.61 -16.59 0.69
CA LEU A 184 -6.36 -16.93 1.34
C LEU A 184 -6.16 -18.45 1.27
N ARG A 185 -4.99 -18.92 0.83
CA ARG A 185 -4.65 -20.35 0.89
C ARG A 185 -4.46 -20.81 2.33
N PRO A 186 -4.62 -22.12 2.61
CA PRO A 186 -4.14 -22.71 3.86
C PRO A 186 -2.67 -22.33 4.09
N ASN A 187 -2.32 -21.91 5.31
CA ASN A 187 -0.99 -21.39 5.69
C ASN A 187 -0.61 -20.04 5.00
N GLY A 188 -1.55 -19.41 4.31
CA GLY A 188 -1.35 -18.07 3.74
C GLY A 188 -1.31 -16.98 4.82
N THR A 189 -0.84 -15.82 4.44
CA THR A 189 -0.68 -14.67 5.33
C THR A 189 -1.31 -13.43 4.72
N ILE A 190 -2.10 -12.70 5.49
CA ILE A 190 -2.54 -11.36 5.18
C ILE A 190 -1.69 -10.37 5.99
N VAL A 191 -1.12 -9.38 5.33
CA VAL A 191 -0.55 -8.20 5.97
C VAL A 191 -1.57 -7.09 5.79
N PHE A 192 -2.24 -6.74 6.88
CA PHE A 192 -3.24 -5.67 6.91
C PHE A 192 -2.64 -4.41 7.51
N SER A 193 -2.76 -3.32 6.82
CA SER A 193 -2.31 -2.00 7.29
C SER A 193 -3.43 -0.97 7.15
N ASN A 194 -3.38 0.09 7.92
CA ASN A 194 -4.18 1.30 7.75
C ASN A 194 -3.55 2.47 8.53
N ASN A 195 -3.90 3.70 8.17
CA ASN A 195 -3.41 4.91 8.83
C ASN A 195 -4.48 5.61 9.70
N LYS A 196 -5.54 4.90 10.12
CA LYS A 196 -6.56 5.44 11.02
C LYS A 196 -6.01 5.54 12.44
N ARG A 197 -5.90 6.76 12.97
CA ARG A 197 -5.55 6.97 14.37
C ARG A 197 -6.59 6.36 15.30
N GLY A 198 -6.11 5.62 16.30
CA GLY A 198 -6.97 4.95 17.27
C GLY A 198 -7.79 3.79 16.68
N PHE A 199 -7.36 3.22 15.54
CA PHE A 199 -7.95 2.01 15.02
C PHE A 199 -7.90 0.89 16.06
N LYS A 200 -9.01 0.17 16.19
CA LYS A 200 -9.13 -1.00 17.07
C LYS A 200 -9.52 -2.20 16.23
N MET A 201 -8.65 -3.20 16.24
CA MET A 201 -8.96 -4.50 15.66
C MET A 201 -10.04 -5.19 16.48
N ASP A 202 -11.07 -5.68 15.82
CA ASP A 202 -12.12 -6.51 16.46
C ASP A 202 -11.64 -7.97 16.50
N PHE A 203 -10.96 -8.31 17.59
CA PHE A 203 -10.39 -9.65 17.78
C PHE A 203 -11.46 -10.71 18.00
N GLU A 204 -12.62 -10.35 18.58
CA GLU A 204 -13.73 -11.29 18.78
C GLU A 204 -14.34 -11.70 17.45
N ALA A 205 -14.66 -10.73 16.59
CA ALA A 205 -15.17 -11.03 15.25
C ALA A 205 -14.16 -11.74 14.36
N LEU A 206 -12.84 -11.46 14.50
CA LEU A 206 -11.81 -12.23 13.80
C LEU A 206 -11.77 -13.69 14.29
N ASP A 207 -11.96 -13.91 15.58
CA ASP A 207 -12.01 -15.25 16.19
C ASP A 207 -13.16 -16.05 15.62
N GLU A 208 -14.34 -15.48 15.55
CA GLU A 208 -15.53 -16.09 14.92
C GLU A 208 -15.29 -16.43 13.43
N LEU A 209 -14.51 -15.63 12.73
CA LEU A 209 -14.07 -15.93 11.37
C LEU A 209 -12.99 -17.03 11.31
N GLY A 210 -12.49 -17.54 12.44
CA GLY A 210 -11.37 -18.48 12.48
C GLY A 210 -10.06 -17.85 12.00
N LEU A 211 -9.89 -16.56 12.23
CA LEU A 211 -8.66 -15.80 11.95
C LEU A 211 -7.97 -15.43 13.26
N SER A 212 -6.64 -15.29 13.17
CA SER A 212 -5.80 -14.78 14.25
C SER A 212 -5.01 -13.58 13.74
N ALA A 213 -4.90 -12.52 14.54
CA ALA A 213 -4.17 -11.32 14.20
C ALA A 213 -3.11 -10.98 15.24
N VAL A 214 -1.90 -10.65 14.78
CA VAL A 214 -0.79 -10.19 15.61
C VAL A 214 -0.38 -8.81 15.15
N GLU A 215 -0.42 -7.84 16.05
CA GLU A 215 0.03 -6.48 15.75
C GLU A 215 1.55 -6.42 15.60
N ILE A 216 1.99 -5.80 14.52
CA ILE A 216 3.40 -5.61 14.18
C ILE A 216 3.77 -4.15 13.89
N SER A 217 2.89 -3.20 14.20
CA SER A 217 3.10 -1.76 13.93
C SER A 217 4.47 -1.26 14.40
N ALA A 218 4.90 -1.65 15.61
CA ALA A 218 6.20 -1.27 16.14
C ALA A 218 7.40 -1.85 15.36
N LYS A 219 7.23 -2.99 14.69
CA LYS A 219 8.27 -3.63 13.86
C LYS A 219 8.35 -3.05 12.46
N THR A 220 7.25 -2.45 11.99
CA THR A 220 7.14 -1.85 10.65
C THR A 220 7.32 -0.33 10.66
N LEU A 221 7.41 0.29 11.84
CA LEU A 221 7.62 1.72 11.99
C LEU A 221 9.11 2.07 11.80
N PRO A 222 9.48 2.85 10.78
CA PRO A 222 10.85 3.28 10.61
C PRO A 222 11.25 4.32 11.68
N LEU A 223 12.55 4.36 12.02
CA LEU A 223 13.10 5.18 13.10
C LEU A 223 12.78 6.70 12.95
N ASP A 224 12.81 7.21 11.74
CA ASP A 224 12.48 8.62 11.45
C ASP A 224 10.99 8.97 11.67
N PHE A 225 10.13 7.95 11.83
CA PHE A 225 8.72 8.10 12.22
C PHE A 225 8.45 7.80 13.71
N GLU A 226 9.48 7.52 14.51
CA GLU A 226 9.35 7.14 15.94
C GLU A 226 8.54 8.16 16.75
N ARG A 227 8.61 9.46 16.39
CA ARG A 227 7.83 10.52 17.04
C ARG A 227 6.33 10.47 16.73
N ASN A 228 5.92 9.70 15.73
CA ASN A 228 4.54 9.53 15.31
C ASN A 228 4.18 8.04 15.21
N LYS A 229 4.15 7.35 16.35
CA LYS A 229 3.88 5.90 16.43
C LYS A 229 2.52 5.47 15.86
N GLN A 230 1.62 6.41 15.62
CA GLN A 230 0.30 6.16 15.05
C GLN A 230 0.19 6.61 13.59
N ILE A 231 1.32 6.69 12.86
CA ILE A 231 1.30 7.06 11.45
C ILE A 231 0.64 5.98 10.60
N HIS A 232 0.89 4.71 10.96
CA HIS A 232 0.16 3.56 10.45
C HIS A 232 -0.01 2.50 11.55
N ASN A 233 -0.93 1.60 11.32
CA ASN A 233 -1.12 0.37 12.07
C ASN A 233 -0.87 -0.81 11.13
N CYS A 234 -0.29 -1.91 11.62
CA CYS A 234 0.02 -3.08 10.80
C CYS A 234 -0.17 -4.39 11.58
N TRP A 235 -0.80 -5.38 10.95
CA TRP A 235 -1.03 -6.72 11.51
C TRP A 235 -0.65 -7.82 10.53
N ILE A 236 -0.16 -8.91 11.07
CA ILE A 236 -0.14 -10.21 10.41
C ILE A 236 -1.42 -10.94 10.79
N VAL A 237 -2.21 -11.34 9.80
CA VAL A 237 -3.43 -12.11 9.99
C VAL A 237 -3.29 -13.46 9.29
N THR A 238 -3.62 -14.54 9.98
CA THR A 238 -3.54 -15.92 9.50
C THR A 238 -4.80 -16.70 9.86
N MET A 239 -5.05 -17.81 9.18
CA MET A 239 -6.07 -18.74 9.63
C MET A 239 -5.64 -19.39 10.97
N LYS A 240 -6.59 -19.65 11.84
CA LYS A 240 -6.37 -20.48 13.02
C LYS A 240 -6.13 -21.93 12.59
N ALA A 241 -5.27 -22.61 13.34
CA ALA A 241 -5.02 -24.02 13.16
C ALA A 241 -6.23 -24.88 13.59
#